data_96b482f9f3c5f0cc06e792f8f2812875
#
_entry.id   96b482f9f3c5f0cc06e792f8f2812875
#
_cell.length_a   1.000
_cell.length_b   1.000
_cell.length_c   1.000
_cell.angle_alpha   90.00
_cell.angle_beta   90.00
_cell.angle_gamma   90.00
#
_symmetry.space_group_name_H-M   'P 1'
#
loop_
_entity.id
_entity.type
_entity.pdbx_description
1 polymer ?
#
loop_
_entity_poly.entity_id
_entity_poly.type
_entity_poly.pdbx_seq_one_letter_code
_entity_poly.pdbx_strand_id
1 'polypeptide(L)'
;MKKVLFVGESWHVHVTESKGFDTFSFDYYEQATEYIQAALEAAGVEFHHIPSHLVEERFPTTAEGLAEYDMVLFSDVGANTMNLPMNVFQRLIPTVNKLELVREYVRKGGAFVMIGGYLTFQGIQGCGCYKRTAIEDILPVTLLEGDDRVECSQGLTPVVIDSVHPVMAGLPEQWPAVLGYNRLLPKEGSSVVARIGD
;
A
#
# COMPACT_ATOMS: atom_id res chain seq x y z
N MET A 1 3.69 18.99 -14.37
CA MET A 1 4.25 18.46 -13.10
C MET A 1 3.68 17.05 -12.97
N LYS A 2 4.48 16.07 -12.55
CA LYS A 2 3.99 14.70 -12.31
C LYS A 2 3.11 14.70 -11.08
N LYS A 3 2.04 13.86 -11.11
CA LYS A 3 1.08 13.75 -9.99
C LYS A 3 1.04 12.33 -9.48
N VAL A 4 1.11 12.17 -8.16
CA VAL A 4 0.98 10.87 -7.47
C VAL A 4 -0.29 10.86 -6.62
N LEU A 5 -1.10 9.83 -6.80
CA LEU A 5 -2.19 9.50 -5.90
C LEU A 5 -1.68 8.49 -4.86
N PHE A 6 -1.52 8.93 -3.63
CA PHE A 6 -1.11 8.10 -2.50
C PHE A 6 -2.34 7.73 -1.66
N VAL A 7 -2.54 6.43 -1.43
CA VAL A 7 -3.73 5.91 -0.74
C VAL A 7 -3.31 5.09 0.46
N GLY A 8 -3.91 5.39 1.61
CA GLY A 8 -3.66 4.66 2.85
C GLY A 8 -2.78 5.41 3.84
N GLU A 9 -1.93 4.70 4.54
CA GLU A 9 -0.98 5.18 5.57
C GLU A 9 -1.65 6.09 6.61
N SER A 10 -2.84 5.68 7.04
CA SER A 10 -3.63 6.41 8.02
C SER A 10 -4.60 5.47 8.74
N TRP A 11 -4.81 5.69 10.03
CA TRP A 11 -5.65 4.84 10.87
C TRP A 11 -6.29 5.58 12.03
N HIS A 12 -7.42 5.03 12.49
CA HIS A 12 -8.04 5.41 13.74
C HIS A 12 -7.60 4.43 14.83
N VAL A 13 -7.10 4.95 15.94
CA VAL A 13 -6.68 4.17 17.09
C VAL A 13 -7.78 4.22 18.14
N HIS A 14 -8.25 3.05 18.57
CA HIS A 14 -9.21 2.90 19.65
C HIS A 14 -8.51 2.33 20.87
N VAL A 15 -8.46 3.09 21.95
CA VAL A 15 -7.82 2.68 23.19
C VAL A 15 -8.89 2.46 24.25
N THR A 16 -8.80 1.33 24.95
CA THR A 16 -9.61 1.04 26.12
C THR A 16 -8.70 0.75 27.29
N GLU A 17 -8.79 1.55 28.34
CA GLU A 17 -8.07 1.36 29.59
C GLU A 17 -9.01 0.86 30.68
N SER A 18 -8.57 -0.17 31.42
CA SER A 18 -9.27 -0.68 32.59
C SER A 18 -8.38 -0.49 33.83
N LYS A 19 -8.91 0.24 34.81
CA LYS A 19 -8.23 0.53 36.11
C LYS A 19 -9.07 -0.02 37.24
N GLY A 20 -8.89 -1.33 37.50
CA GLY A 20 -9.75 -2.06 38.41
C GLY A 20 -11.17 -2.17 37.83
N PHE A 21 -12.14 -1.61 38.56
CA PHE A 21 -13.55 -1.60 38.15
C PHE A 21 -13.83 -0.55 37.08
N ASP A 22 -13.06 0.53 37.02
CA ASP A 22 -13.30 1.65 36.11
C ASP A 22 -12.65 1.39 34.74
N THR A 23 -13.44 1.61 33.69
CA THR A 23 -13.01 1.47 32.28
C THR A 23 -13.42 2.71 31.50
N PHE A 24 -12.52 3.21 30.68
CA PHE A 24 -12.81 4.30 29.75
C PHE A 24 -12.14 4.06 28.41
N SER A 25 -12.69 4.63 27.36
CA SER A 25 -12.17 4.54 26.00
C SER A 25 -11.98 5.92 25.39
N PHE A 26 -10.98 6.05 24.53
CA PHE A 26 -10.75 7.23 23.71
C PHE A 26 -10.19 6.84 22.34
N ASP A 27 -10.38 7.72 21.38
CA ASP A 27 -9.98 7.51 20.00
C ASP A 27 -9.08 8.65 19.54
N TYR A 28 -8.14 8.33 18.66
CA TYR A 28 -7.35 9.34 17.97
C TYR A 28 -7.02 8.89 16.55
N TYR A 29 -6.65 9.86 15.72
CA TYR A 29 -6.29 9.64 14.32
C TYR A 29 -4.78 9.81 14.14
N GLU A 30 -4.18 8.92 13.37
CA GLU A 30 -2.77 8.98 12.97
C GLU A 30 -2.62 8.81 11.47
N GLN A 31 -1.54 9.36 10.94
CA GLN A 31 -1.05 9.12 9.59
C GLN A 31 0.48 9.21 9.57
N ALA A 32 1.12 8.53 8.64
CA ALA A 32 2.58 8.48 8.53
C ALA A 32 3.04 8.76 7.08
N THR A 33 2.61 9.90 6.52
CA THR A 33 2.89 10.29 5.13
C THR A 33 4.00 11.31 5.00
N GLU A 34 4.48 11.92 6.08
CA GLU A 34 5.36 13.09 6.07
C GLU A 34 6.68 12.85 5.33
N TYR A 35 7.29 11.69 5.48
CA TYR A 35 8.58 11.39 4.82
C TYR A 35 8.43 11.20 3.32
N ILE A 36 7.45 10.40 2.89
CA ILE A 36 7.23 10.14 1.47
C ILE A 36 6.71 11.39 0.76
N GLN A 37 5.83 12.15 1.41
CA GLN A 37 5.34 13.42 0.88
C GLN A 37 6.50 14.39 0.68
N ALA A 38 7.34 14.61 1.69
CA ALA A 38 8.48 15.51 1.59
C ALA A 38 9.46 15.09 0.48
N ALA A 39 9.71 13.77 0.32
CA ALA A 39 10.59 13.26 -0.72
C ALA A 39 10.03 13.48 -2.13
N LEU A 40 8.73 13.24 -2.34
CA LEU A 40 8.07 13.44 -3.63
C LEU A 40 7.98 14.93 -3.99
N GLU A 41 7.60 15.79 -3.05
CA GLU A 41 7.55 17.24 -3.24
C GLU A 41 8.93 17.83 -3.56
N ALA A 42 9.99 17.36 -2.86
CA ALA A 42 11.37 17.75 -3.16
C ALA A 42 11.82 17.33 -4.57
N ALA A 43 11.25 16.25 -5.09
CA ALA A 43 11.46 15.80 -6.48
C ALA A 43 10.57 16.54 -7.50
N GLY A 44 9.77 17.53 -7.08
CA GLY A 44 8.87 18.29 -7.95
C GLY A 44 7.62 17.52 -8.37
N VAL A 45 7.20 16.55 -7.58
CA VAL A 45 5.99 15.73 -7.79
C VAL A 45 4.85 16.30 -6.95
N GLU A 46 3.67 16.44 -7.53
CA GLU A 46 2.45 16.82 -6.83
C GLU A 46 1.91 15.61 -6.07
N PHE A 47 1.79 15.73 -4.74
CA PHE A 47 1.37 14.65 -3.85
C PHE A 47 -0.09 14.82 -3.45
N HIS A 48 -0.94 13.86 -3.83
CA HIS A 48 -2.34 13.81 -3.46
C HIS A 48 -2.59 12.61 -2.53
N HIS A 49 -2.94 12.88 -1.28
CA HIS A 49 -3.19 11.85 -0.28
C HIS A 49 -4.68 11.57 -0.10
N ILE A 50 -5.05 10.30 -0.12
CA ILE A 50 -6.36 9.81 0.30
C ILE A 50 -6.17 8.92 1.52
N PRO A 51 -6.50 9.40 2.73
CA PRO A 51 -6.52 8.59 3.93
C PRO A 51 -7.47 7.40 3.81
N SER A 52 -7.16 6.29 4.49
CA SER A 52 -7.92 5.03 4.40
C SER A 52 -9.43 5.20 4.61
N HIS A 53 -9.85 6.03 5.57
CA HIS A 53 -11.27 6.26 5.88
C HIS A 53 -12.00 7.14 4.85
N LEU A 54 -11.28 7.82 3.96
CA LEU A 54 -11.84 8.66 2.89
C LEU A 54 -11.83 8.00 1.51
N VAL A 55 -11.38 6.75 1.41
CA VAL A 55 -11.32 6.00 0.14
C VAL A 55 -12.70 5.87 -0.51
N GLU A 56 -13.77 5.64 0.27
CA GLU A 56 -15.12 5.54 -0.29
C GLU A 56 -15.53 6.80 -1.04
N GLU A 57 -15.22 7.97 -0.48
CA GLU A 57 -15.69 9.27 -0.98
C GLU A 57 -14.75 9.88 -2.03
N ARG A 58 -13.43 9.71 -1.87
CA ARG A 58 -12.44 10.48 -2.61
C ARG A 58 -11.70 9.70 -3.68
N PHE A 59 -11.67 8.36 -3.59
CA PHE A 59 -10.98 7.57 -4.61
C PHE A 59 -11.71 7.68 -5.96
N PRO A 60 -10.99 7.93 -7.08
CA PRO A 60 -11.60 8.02 -8.39
C PRO A 60 -12.44 6.80 -8.74
N THR A 61 -13.63 7.03 -9.26
CA THR A 61 -14.59 5.96 -9.64
C THR A 61 -14.69 5.78 -11.15
N THR A 62 -13.88 6.51 -11.92
CA THR A 62 -13.82 6.42 -13.38
C THR A 62 -12.38 6.31 -13.87
N ALA A 63 -12.21 5.77 -15.07
CA ALA A 63 -10.91 5.68 -15.72
C ALA A 63 -10.27 7.05 -15.98
N GLU A 64 -11.09 8.03 -16.32
CA GLU A 64 -10.67 9.42 -16.56
C GLU A 64 -10.11 10.05 -15.26
N GLY A 65 -10.80 9.83 -14.12
CA GLY A 65 -10.34 10.34 -12.83
C GLY A 65 -9.00 9.73 -12.40
N LEU A 66 -8.75 8.45 -12.68
CA LEU A 66 -7.43 7.84 -12.44
C LEU A 66 -6.37 8.33 -13.43
N ALA A 67 -6.74 8.62 -14.67
CA ALA A 67 -5.82 9.11 -15.72
C ALA A 67 -5.29 10.53 -15.44
N GLU A 68 -5.83 11.25 -14.45
CA GLU A 68 -5.27 12.52 -13.99
C GLU A 68 -3.93 12.35 -13.24
N TYR A 69 -3.61 11.12 -12.81
CA TYR A 69 -2.40 10.79 -12.07
C TYR A 69 -1.40 10.03 -12.96
N ASP A 70 -0.12 10.32 -12.77
CA ASP A 70 0.96 9.58 -13.43
C ASP A 70 1.29 8.27 -12.68
N MET A 71 0.99 8.21 -11.38
CA MET A 71 1.20 7.03 -10.52
C MET A 71 0.12 6.93 -9.45
N VAL A 72 -0.29 5.71 -9.18
CA VAL A 72 -1.12 5.34 -8.01
C VAL A 72 -0.25 4.52 -7.07
N LEU A 73 -0.25 4.88 -5.78
CA LEU A 73 0.58 4.26 -4.77
C LEU A 73 -0.30 3.84 -3.59
N PHE A 74 -0.24 2.55 -3.21
CA PHE A 74 -0.93 2.01 -2.03
C PHE A 74 0.07 1.72 -0.93
N SER A 75 -0.21 2.20 0.29
CA SER A 75 0.55 1.92 1.49
C SER A 75 -0.41 1.71 2.66
N ASP A 76 -0.26 0.59 3.33
CA ASP A 76 -1.04 0.18 4.51
C ASP A 76 -2.57 0.39 4.37
N VAL A 77 -3.12 0.01 3.23
CA VAL A 77 -4.56 0.04 2.92
C VAL A 77 -4.99 -1.32 2.37
N GLY A 78 -5.95 -1.97 3.02
CA GLY A 78 -6.42 -3.30 2.64
C GLY A 78 -7.40 -3.30 1.46
N ALA A 79 -7.47 -4.43 0.75
CA ALA A 79 -8.37 -4.62 -0.39
C ALA A 79 -9.85 -4.42 -0.02
N ASN A 80 -10.22 -4.74 1.22
CA ASN A 80 -11.58 -4.54 1.71
C ASN A 80 -11.96 -3.06 1.81
N THR A 81 -11.03 -2.18 2.18
CA THR A 81 -11.24 -0.72 2.18
C THR A 81 -11.58 -0.21 0.77
N MET A 82 -11.00 -0.83 -0.25
CA MET A 82 -11.27 -0.49 -1.65
C MET A 82 -12.59 -1.07 -2.16
N ASN A 83 -12.93 -2.32 -1.79
CA ASN A 83 -14.01 -3.10 -2.40
C ASN A 83 -15.29 -3.17 -1.57
N LEU A 84 -15.22 -2.92 -0.25
CA LEU A 84 -16.36 -3.04 0.66
C LEU A 84 -16.71 -1.69 1.32
N PRO A 85 -16.97 -0.63 0.54
CA PRO A 85 -17.48 0.60 1.11
C PRO A 85 -18.80 0.34 1.83
N MET A 86 -19.20 1.24 2.74
CA MET A 86 -20.41 1.06 3.57
C MET A 86 -21.68 0.86 2.72
N ASN A 87 -21.75 1.49 1.54
CA ASN A 87 -22.85 1.24 0.61
C ASN A 87 -22.94 -0.22 0.16
N VAL A 88 -21.80 -0.87 -0.12
CA VAL A 88 -21.76 -2.29 -0.48
C VAL A 88 -22.00 -3.17 0.75
N PHE A 89 -21.22 -2.97 1.81
CA PHE A 89 -21.19 -3.87 2.95
C PHE A 89 -22.48 -3.85 3.78
N GLN A 90 -23.05 -2.66 4.05
CA GLN A 90 -24.25 -2.54 4.88
C GLN A 90 -25.53 -2.37 4.09
N ARG A 91 -25.48 -1.66 2.95
CA ARG A 91 -26.68 -1.30 2.20
C ARG A 91 -26.94 -2.19 0.98
N LEU A 92 -26.00 -3.07 0.64
CA LEU A 92 -26.06 -3.97 -0.53
C LEU A 92 -26.28 -3.22 -1.85
N ILE A 93 -25.75 -2.00 -1.95
CA ILE A 93 -25.81 -1.17 -3.16
C ILE A 93 -24.54 -1.42 -3.96
N PRO A 94 -24.63 -1.94 -5.20
CA PRO A 94 -23.44 -2.13 -6.03
C PRO A 94 -22.72 -0.82 -6.32
N THR A 95 -21.39 -0.85 -6.28
CA THR A 95 -20.52 0.26 -6.65
C THR A 95 -19.45 -0.21 -7.62
N VAL A 96 -18.67 0.72 -8.16
CA VAL A 96 -17.55 0.39 -9.03
C VAL A 96 -16.47 -0.37 -8.25
N ASN A 97 -15.89 -1.40 -8.87
CA ASN A 97 -14.74 -2.09 -8.31
C ASN A 97 -13.47 -1.26 -8.54
N LYS A 98 -12.98 -0.60 -7.48
CA LYS A 98 -11.82 0.28 -7.54
C LYS A 98 -10.53 -0.47 -7.89
N LEU A 99 -10.38 -1.74 -7.49
CA LEU A 99 -9.20 -2.54 -7.83
C LEU A 99 -9.16 -2.89 -9.33
N GLU A 100 -10.32 -3.14 -9.93
CA GLU A 100 -10.44 -3.30 -11.38
C GLU A 100 -10.06 -2.03 -12.14
N LEU A 101 -10.49 -0.87 -11.65
CA LEU A 101 -10.10 0.42 -12.24
C LEU A 101 -8.59 0.62 -12.20
N VAL A 102 -7.92 0.29 -11.09
CA VAL A 102 -6.46 0.38 -11.00
C VAL A 102 -5.79 -0.57 -11.99
N ARG A 103 -6.29 -1.81 -12.12
CA ARG A 103 -5.77 -2.76 -13.12
C ARG A 103 -5.87 -2.20 -14.54
N GLU A 104 -7.03 -1.67 -14.90
CA GLU A 104 -7.24 -1.08 -16.23
C GLU A 104 -6.37 0.18 -16.45
N TYR A 105 -6.18 0.98 -15.41
CA TYR A 105 -5.27 2.12 -15.44
C TYR A 105 -3.82 1.67 -15.76
N VAL A 106 -3.32 0.63 -15.08
CA VAL A 106 -1.98 0.09 -15.34
C VAL A 106 -1.87 -0.50 -16.75
N ARG A 107 -2.88 -1.25 -17.21
CA ARG A 107 -2.92 -1.81 -18.58
C ARG A 107 -2.90 -0.75 -19.66
N LYS A 108 -3.35 0.46 -19.37
CA LYS A 108 -3.29 1.62 -20.24
C LYS A 108 -1.99 2.42 -20.11
N GLY A 109 -1.01 1.95 -19.35
CA GLY A 109 0.31 2.55 -19.20
C GLY A 109 0.50 3.41 -17.97
N GLY A 110 -0.46 3.42 -17.03
CA GLY A 110 -0.30 4.04 -15.71
C GLY A 110 0.69 3.28 -14.83
N ALA A 111 1.35 3.98 -13.92
CA ALA A 111 2.26 3.36 -12.96
C ALA A 111 1.54 3.02 -11.65
N PHE A 112 1.83 1.83 -11.09
CA PHE A 112 1.32 1.40 -9.80
C PHE A 112 2.45 0.94 -8.89
N VAL A 113 2.41 1.38 -7.63
CA VAL A 113 3.37 0.96 -6.59
C VAL A 113 2.58 0.47 -5.38
N MET A 114 2.99 -0.65 -4.80
CA MET A 114 2.49 -1.12 -3.51
C MET A 114 3.66 -1.22 -2.53
N ILE A 115 3.55 -0.50 -1.42
CA ILE A 115 4.52 -0.53 -0.33
C ILE A 115 4.10 -1.61 0.66
N GLY A 116 5.05 -2.40 1.15
CA GLY A 116 4.82 -3.40 2.18
C GLY A 116 4.34 -2.79 3.49
N GLY A 117 3.51 -3.53 4.20
CA GLY A 117 2.92 -3.10 5.47
C GLY A 117 1.96 -4.15 6.02
N TYR A 118 1.26 -3.80 7.10
CA TYR A 118 0.32 -4.72 7.74
C TYR A 118 -0.96 -4.96 6.95
N LEU A 119 -1.38 -4.00 6.11
CA LEU A 119 -2.61 -4.09 5.31
C LEU A 119 -2.37 -4.01 3.80
N THR A 120 -1.14 -4.25 3.34
CA THR A 120 -0.83 -4.43 1.91
C THR A 120 -0.42 -5.88 1.64
N PHE A 121 -0.46 -6.30 0.38
CA PHE A 121 -0.30 -7.70 -0.02
C PHE A 121 -1.30 -8.60 0.73
N GLN A 122 -0.84 -9.58 1.53
CA GLN A 122 -1.73 -10.30 2.45
C GLN A 122 -1.68 -9.71 3.86
N GLY A 123 -0.52 -9.25 4.30
CA GLY A 123 -0.34 -8.51 5.54
C GLY A 123 -0.63 -9.32 6.80
N ILE A 124 -0.90 -8.58 7.89
CA ILE A 124 -1.18 -9.16 9.21
C ILE A 124 -2.40 -10.09 9.15
N GLN A 125 -2.22 -11.35 9.54
CA GLN A 125 -3.28 -12.36 9.57
C GLN A 125 -4.01 -12.53 8.21
N GLY A 126 -3.38 -12.11 7.10
CA GLY A 126 -4.00 -12.10 5.78
C GLY A 126 -5.03 -10.97 5.58
N CYS A 127 -5.10 -9.98 6.45
CA CYS A 127 -6.12 -8.92 6.42
C CYS A 127 -5.96 -7.93 5.25
N GLY A 128 -4.78 -7.86 4.61
CA GLY A 128 -4.58 -7.08 3.38
C GLY A 128 -5.45 -7.56 2.22
N CYS A 129 -5.70 -8.87 2.14
CA CYS A 129 -6.67 -9.51 1.25
C CYS A 129 -6.49 -9.23 -0.26
N TYR A 130 -5.27 -8.96 -0.75
CA TYR A 130 -5.05 -8.70 -2.17
C TYR A 130 -4.89 -9.96 -3.04
N LYS A 131 -4.69 -11.14 -2.43
CA LYS A 131 -4.63 -12.41 -3.15
C LYS A 131 -5.91 -12.62 -3.99
N ARG A 132 -5.73 -13.04 -5.25
CA ARG A 132 -6.83 -13.28 -6.21
C ARG A 132 -7.67 -12.04 -6.53
N THR A 133 -7.13 -10.84 -6.31
CA THR A 133 -7.76 -9.60 -6.77
C THR A 133 -7.12 -9.10 -8.07
N ALA A 134 -7.74 -8.11 -8.69
CA ALA A 134 -7.20 -7.45 -9.88
C ALA A 134 -5.82 -6.81 -9.64
N ILE A 135 -5.49 -6.48 -8.39
CA ILE A 135 -4.17 -5.94 -8.04
C ILE A 135 -3.10 -7.02 -8.13
N GLU A 136 -3.35 -8.25 -7.67
CA GLU A 136 -2.37 -9.33 -7.83
C GLU A 136 -2.01 -9.55 -9.31
N ASP A 137 -2.96 -9.38 -10.24
CA ASP A 137 -2.71 -9.55 -11.67
C ASP A 137 -1.62 -8.60 -12.19
N ILE A 138 -1.56 -7.36 -11.67
CA ILE A 138 -0.64 -6.31 -12.14
C ILE A 138 0.62 -6.18 -11.30
N LEU A 139 0.69 -6.79 -10.13
CA LEU A 139 1.90 -6.81 -9.32
C LEU A 139 2.98 -7.71 -9.98
N PRO A 140 4.27 -7.35 -9.87
CA PRO A 140 5.37 -8.20 -10.37
C PRO A 140 5.64 -9.41 -9.48
N VAL A 141 4.77 -9.67 -8.50
CA VAL A 141 4.91 -10.73 -7.50
C VAL A 141 3.64 -11.56 -7.38
N THR A 142 3.78 -12.83 -7.00
CA THR A 142 2.70 -13.70 -6.55
C THR A 142 2.60 -13.63 -5.04
N LEU A 143 1.38 -13.42 -4.53
CA LEU A 143 1.10 -13.31 -3.11
C LEU A 143 0.95 -14.69 -2.46
N LEU A 144 1.25 -14.80 -1.17
CA LEU A 144 0.99 -16.00 -0.37
C LEU A 144 -0.51 -16.14 -0.06
N GLU A 145 -0.93 -17.30 0.45
CA GLU A 145 -2.35 -17.56 0.76
C GLU A 145 -2.80 -17.01 2.11
N GLY A 146 -1.89 -16.67 3.01
CA GLY A 146 -2.21 -16.22 4.36
C GLY A 146 -1.32 -15.06 4.80
N ASP A 147 -1.09 -14.95 6.08
CA ASP A 147 -0.16 -13.96 6.66
C ASP A 147 1.21 -14.08 6.00
N ASP A 148 1.64 -13.01 5.35
CA ASP A 148 2.91 -12.97 4.62
C ASP A 148 3.98 -12.15 5.32
N ARG A 149 3.72 -11.68 6.56
CA ARG A 149 4.68 -10.92 7.35
C ARG A 149 5.86 -11.78 7.81
N VAL A 150 7.00 -11.16 7.83
CA VAL A 150 8.18 -11.66 8.54
C VAL A 150 8.65 -10.56 9.46
N GLU A 151 8.60 -10.82 10.76
CA GLU A 151 9.04 -9.90 11.81
C GLU A 151 10.48 -10.21 12.20
N CYS A 152 11.33 -9.19 12.22
CA CYS A 152 12.77 -9.31 12.47
C CYS A 152 13.21 -8.28 13.50
N SER A 153 13.02 -8.56 14.79
CA SER A 153 13.34 -7.62 15.87
C SER A 153 14.82 -7.21 15.93
N GLN A 154 15.73 -8.03 15.39
CA GLN A 154 17.15 -7.72 15.29
C GLN A 154 17.49 -6.79 14.11
N GLY A 155 16.53 -6.49 13.24
CA GLY A 155 16.71 -5.76 12.01
C GLY A 155 17.36 -6.61 10.90
N LEU A 156 16.93 -6.36 9.66
CA LEU A 156 17.52 -6.90 8.45
C LEU A 156 17.78 -5.77 7.47
N THR A 157 18.95 -5.80 6.84
CA THR A 157 19.33 -4.83 5.80
C THR A 157 19.00 -5.41 4.44
N PRO A 158 18.26 -4.70 3.57
CA PRO A 158 18.07 -5.12 2.19
C PRO A 158 19.39 -5.23 1.43
N VAL A 159 19.46 -6.18 0.51
CA VAL A 159 20.63 -6.43 -0.35
C VAL A 159 20.29 -6.05 -1.78
N VAL A 160 21.07 -5.16 -2.37
CA VAL A 160 20.96 -4.76 -3.78
C VAL A 160 21.37 -5.92 -4.68
N ILE A 161 20.49 -6.31 -5.60
CA ILE A 161 20.73 -7.40 -6.58
C ILE A 161 21.14 -6.84 -7.93
N ASP A 162 20.49 -5.76 -8.37
CA ASP A 162 20.77 -5.08 -9.64
C ASP A 162 21.03 -3.59 -9.39
N SER A 163 22.30 -3.24 -9.21
CA SER A 163 22.73 -1.86 -8.95
C SER A 163 22.72 -0.97 -10.21
N VAL A 164 22.62 -1.56 -11.41
CA VAL A 164 22.61 -0.80 -12.67
C VAL A 164 21.20 -0.47 -13.16
N HIS A 165 20.18 -1.02 -12.51
CA HIS A 165 18.79 -0.72 -12.84
C HIS A 165 18.51 0.78 -12.66
N PRO A 166 17.79 1.45 -13.58
CA PRO A 166 17.56 2.90 -13.51
C PRO A 166 16.93 3.39 -12.21
N VAL A 167 16.07 2.58 -11.55
CA VAL A 167 15.46 2.93 -10.28
C VAL A 167 16.46 3.03 -9.13
N MET A 168 17.67 2.45 -9.30
CA MET A 168 18.74 2.48 -8.29
C MET A 168 19.64 3.72 -8.44
N ALA A 169 19.47 4.51 -9.50
CA ALA A 169 20.32 5.65 -9.76
C ALA A 169 20.22 6.70 -8.63
N GLY A 170 21.39 7.02 -8.02
CA GLY A 170 21.47 8.00 -6.94
C GLY A 170 21.09 7.47 -5.55
N LEU A 171 20.73 6.20 -5.43
CA LEU A 171 20.49 5.57 -4.12
C LEU A 171 21.83 5.17 -3.45
N PRO A 172 21.90 5.20 -2.12
CA PRO A 172 23.09 4.75 -1.41
C PRO A 172 23.25 3.23 -1.54
N GLU A 173 24.50 2.75 -1.49
CA GLU A 173 24.79 1.32 -1.52
C GLU A 173 24.35 0.59 -0.24
N GLN A 174 24.36 1.29 0.89
CA GLN A 174 23.92 0.76 2.18
C GLN A 174 22.57 1.37 2.57
N TRP A 175 21.62 0.50 2.80
CA TRP A 175 20.27 0.87 3.22
C TRP A 175 20.10 0.65 4.72
N PRO A 176 19.19 1.38 5.37
CA PRO A 176 18.88 1.15 6.77
C PRO A 176 18.26 -0.24 6.95
N ALA A 177 18.45 -0.81 8.14
CA ALA A 177 17.76 -2.03 8.52
C ALA A 177 16.25 -1.75 8.70
N VAL A 178 15.44 -2.73 8.31
CA VAL A 178 14.00 -2.77 8.59
C VAL A 178 13.70 -3.87 9.60
N LEU A 179 12.60 -3.73 10.34
CA LEU A 179 12.21 -4.67 11.40
C LEU A 179 11.22 -5.74 10.94
N GLY A 180 10.76 -5.63 9.71
CA GLY A 180 9.85 -6.60 9.09
C GLY A 180 9.65 -6.35 7.60
N TYR A 181 9.07 -7.34 6.92
CA TYR A 181 8.75 -7.27 5.49
C TYR A 181 7.63 -8.25 5.14
N ASN A 182 7.02 -8.07 3.96
CA ASN A 182 6.09 -9.06 3.39
C ASN A 182 6.86 -10.05 2.52
N ARG A 183 6.64 -11.36 2.72
CA ARG A 183 7.23 -12.41 1.88
C ARG A 183 6.47 -12.51 0.57
N LEU A 184 7.18 -12.26 -0.53
CA LEU A 184 6.63 -12.19 -1.87
C LEU A 184 7.43 -13.09 -2.81
N LEU A 185 6.75 -13.67 -3.82
CA LEU A 185 7.39 -14.53 -4.83
C LEU A 185 7.45 -13.78 -6.16
N PRO A 186 8.64 -13.45 -6.71
CA PRO A 186 8.74 -12.81 -8.01
C PRO A 186 8.04 -13.61 -9.10
N LYS A 187 7.27 -12.93 -9.96
CA LYS A 187 6.69 -13.55 -11.16
C LYS A 187 7.73 -13.68 -12.26
N GLU A 188 7.54 -14.65 -13.16
CA GLU A 188 8.35 -14.77 -14.37
C GLU A 188 8.32 -13.45 -15.16
N GLY A 189 9.48 -12.99 -15.62
CA GLY A 189 9.63 -11.72 -16.36
C GLY A 189 9.69 -10.47 -15.47
N SER A 190 9.56 -10.59 -14.15
CA SER A 190 9.79 -9.45 -13.24
C SER A 190 11.29 -9.25 -12.96
N SER A 191 11.69 -7.99 -12.72
CA SER A 191 13.06 -7.65 -12.31
C SER A 191 13.11 -7.49 -10.79
N VAL A 192 14.08 -8.14 -10.15
CA VAL A 192 14.35 -7.99 -8.72
C VAL A 192 15.56 -7.08 -8.55
N VAL A 193 15.37 -5.87 -8.06
CA VAL A 193 16.46 -4.88 -7.89
C VAL A 193 17.11 -4.96 -6.51
N ALA A 194 16.36 -5.34 -5.51
CA ALA A 194 16.82 -5.59 -4.15
C ALA A 194 15.99 -6.69 -3.50
N ARG A 195 16.54 -7.37 -2.51
CA ARG A 195 15.78 -8.34 -1.71
C ARG A 195 16.18 -8.27 -0.25
N ILE A 196 15.35 -8.86 0.61
CA ILE A 196 15.55 -8.96 2.04
C ILE A 196 15.21 -10.38 2.50
N GLY A 197 15.93 -10.87 3.50
CA GLY A 197 15.80 -12.26 3.94
C GLY A 197 16.44 -13.26 2.96
N ASP A 198 16.21 -14.54 3.24
CA ASP A 198 16.71 -15.69 2.44
C ASP A 198 15.78 -16.04 1.28
#